data_8115675d89137dae5e69f88d7bcbf69a
#
_entry.id   8115675d89137dae5e69f88d7bcbf69a
#
_cell.length_a   1.000
_cell.length_b   1.000
_cell.length_c   1.000
_cell.angle_alpha   90.00
_cell.angle_beta   90.00
_cell.angle_gamma   90.00
#
_symmetry.space_group_name_H-M   'P 1'
#
loop_
_entity.id
_entity.type
_entity.pdbx_description
1 polymer ?
#
loop_
_entity_poly.entity_id
_entity_poly.type
_entity_poly.pdbx_seq_one_letter_code
_entity_poly.pdbx_strand_id
1 'polypeptide(L)'
;MSIQLDSSIPNQAAQASQSSVWEQPLDNAARIDRRELENSPTHPSAGPRPVDTAATRIDGNATNDGSRTQESTVDGKPVLIDQLHESPGVSITRERTAVEQGGQYYVADDQLVFTTGNSNDRVQVTQNENGSVNFDVNGETYEVDLARGQEITIRAGEGDDTIEIDSGVTVNFVIEGGTGNNTISALGSGDDRVFGGSGNDTITLGEGNNYVYGGAGDDTISVLGEGRNVLYGGEGNDTISGGQGIDYIDGGAGDDQIDGVAGQNILVGGLGNNIIHSGTGDSRVYAGDSSTVVNNGGQDVIYAAESISDRISAENGASNTVVNVALDPTLGQSLTIEGSEEFVSRVQADIEMLRTSPHGQQMLAEFDAAAADKGNTVTIRELQNEQNGYASMIPSYISNGQAGSGSDVTISYNPSFFVESLPAPSVILYHEMSHAFNGVTGTFMPGNYDGGEQGRSHPDFGLVNVERQAVGLPSSHPEFDYGNGRVTDSNPYELTENGIREEMGLDLRPTYMDP
;
A
#
# COMPACT_ATOMS: atom_id res chain seq x y z
N MET A 1 32.15 -21.95 41.54
CA MET A 1 30.72 -22.26 41.41
C MET A 1 30.30 -21.73 40.06
N SER A 2 30.32 -22.56 39.03
CA SER A 2 30.04 -22.20 37.64
C SER A 2 28.53 -22.24 37.47
N ILE A 3 27.93 -21.12 37.12
CA ILE A 3 26.52 -21.05 36.71
C ILE A 3 26.49 -21.41 35.21
N GLN A 4 25.98 -22.60 34.91
CA GLN A 4 25.61 -22.98 33.55
C GLN A 4 24.39 -22.15 33.17
N LEU A 5 24.54 -21.34 32.12
CA LEU A 5 23.42 -20.71 31.43
C LEU A 5 22.67 -21.81 30.67
N ASP A 6 21.40 -21.97 30.99
CA ASP A 6 20.47 -22.86 30.33
C ASP A 6 20.23 -22.37 28.89
N SER A 7 20.67 -23.16 27.92
CA SER A 7 20.61 -22.89 26.49
C SER A 7 19.26 -23.28 25.86
N SER A 8 18.18 -23.25 26.65
CA SER A 8 16.84 -23.70 26.21
C SER A 8 15.83 -22.57 25.95
N ILE A 9 16.27 -21.35 25.62
CA ILE A 9 15.41 -20.34 25.05
C ILE A 9 15.89 -20.07 23.62
N PRO A 10 15.53 -20.91 22.65
CA PRO A 10 15.78 -20.62 21.25
C PRO A 10 14.47 -20.26 20.54
N ASN A 11 14.53 -19.28 19.71
CA ASN A 11 13.67 -19.04 18.54
C ASN A 11 12.24 -18.48 18.70
N GLN A 12 11.77 -18.01 19.84
CA GLN A 12 10.54 -17.22 19.83
C GLN A 12 10.79 -15.75 19.44
N ALA A 13 11.98 -15.22 19.72
CA ALA A 13 12.31 -13.83 19.36
C ALA A 13 12.55 -13.64 17.84
N ALA A 14 13.02 -14.68 17.16
CA ALA A 14 13.22 -14.62 15.70
C ALA A 14 11.90 -14.76 14.91
N GLN A 15 10.86 -15.33 15.52
CA GLN A 15 9.51 -15.38 14.93
C GLN A 15 8.71 -14.11 15.20
N ALA A 16 8.95 -13.41 16.30
CA ALA A 16 8.30 -12.12 16.58
C ALA A 16 8.80 -10.98 15.68
N SER A 17 9.97 -11.11 15.06
CA SER A 17 10.52 -10.11 14.13
C SER A 17 10.00 -10.22 12.69
N GLN A 18 9.09 -11.16 12.42
CA GLN A 18 8.49 -11.40 11.10
C GLN A 18 6.96 -11.55 11.17
N SER A 19 6.32 -11.20 12.27
CA SER A 19 4.86 -11.20 12.30
C SER A 19 4.34 -10.00 11.53
N SER A 20 4.04 -10.20 10.27
CA SER A 20 3.25 -9.24 9.51
C SER A 20 1.81 -9.32 10.00
N VAL A 21 1.24 -8.19 10.32
CA VAL A 21 -0.17 -8.01 10.70
C VAL A 21 -1.12 -8.58 9.64
N TRP A 22 -0.62 -8.75 8.42
CA TRP A 22 -1.40 -8.95 7.20
C TRP A 22 -1.10 -10.26 6.47
N GLU A 23 -0.29 -11.16 7.05
CA GLU A 23 -0.17 -12.51 6.48
C GLU A 23 -1.54 -13.19 6.47
N GLN A 24 -2.22 -13.17 5.33
CA GLN A 24 -3.33 -14.07 5.07
C GLN A 24 -2.80 -15.51 5.21
N PRO A 25 -3.46 -16.39 5.98
CA PRO A 25 -3.03 -17.78 6.04
C PRO A 25 -3.06 -18.37 4.63
N LEU A 26 -1.93 -18.89 4.17
CA LEU A 26 -1.84 -19.61 2.89
C LEU A 26 -2.55 -20.99 2.93
N ASP A 27 -3.47 -21.19 3.87
CA ASP A 27 -4.16 -22.47 4.13
C ASP A 27 -4.92 -23.02 2.90
N ASN A 28 -5.24 -22.15 1.92
CA ASN A 28 -5.89 -22.53 0.65
C ASN A 28 -5.03 -22.29 -0.58
N ALA A 29 -3.78 -21.86 -0.43
CA ALA A 29 -2.89 -21.60 -1.55
C ALA A 29 -2.51 -22.90 -2.28
N ALA A 30 -2.40 -22.86 -3.61
CA ALA A 30 -1.96 -23.97 -4.42
C ALA A 30 -0.49 -24.30 -4.11
N ARG A 31 -0.19 -25.58 -3.94
CA ARG A 31 1.16 -26.06 -3.63
C ARG A 31 1.95 -26.25 -4.89
N ILE A 32 3.17 -25.72 -4.94
CA ILE A 32 4.08 -25.86 -6.08
C ILE A 32 5.07 -27.03 -5.82
N ASP A 33 5.28 -27.91 -6.82
CA ASP A 33 6.32 -28.93 -6.73
C ASP A 33 7.69 -28.24 -6.90
N ARG A 34 8.60 -28.46 -5.96
CA ARG A 34 9.98 -27.94 -6.00
C ARG A 34 10.69 -28.20 -7.34
N ARG A 35 10.30 -29.23 -8.08
CA ARG A 35 10.85 -29.55 -9.39
C ARG A 35 10.48 -28.53 -10.48
N GLU A 36 9.34 -27.82 -10.33
CA GLU A 36 8.94 -26.74 -11.24
C GLU A 36 9.87 -25.54 -11.11
N LEU A 37 10.40 -25.29 -9.90
CA LEU A 37 11.32 -24.20 -9.63
C LEU A 37 12.78 -24.48 -10.05
N GLU A 38 13.18 -25.75 -10.16
CA GLU A 38 14.57 -26.16 -10.39
C GLU A 38 14.91 -26.50 -11.87
N ASN A 39 13.91 -26.68 -12.76
CA ASN A 39 14.10 -27.26 -14.10
C ASN A 39 13.34 -26.50 -15.21
N SER A 40 13.75 -25.29 -15.56
CA SER A 40 13.17 -24.60 -16.73
C SER A 40 14.15 -24.52 -17.90
N PRO A 41 13.95 -25.27 -19.01
CA PRO A 41 14.72 -25.08 -20.24
C PRO A 41 14.13 -23.95 -21.09
N THR A 42 15.00 -23.13 -21.65
CA THR A 42 14.65 -22.11 -22.66
C THR A 42 14.19 -22.79 -23.96
N HIS A 43 12.98 -22.46 -24.45
CA HIS A 43 12.45 -23.02 -25.71
C HIS A 43 12.36 -21.97 -26.81
N PRO A 44 12.56 -22.38 -28.09
CA PRO A 44 12.49 -21.49 -29.24
C PRO A 44 11.06 -21.32 -29.76
N SER A 45 10.78 -20.11 -30.25
CA SER A 45 9.51 -19.62 -30.82
C SER A 45 8.89 -20.51 -31.89
N ALA A 46 7.58 -20.71 -31.85
CA ALA A 46 6.77 -21.31 -32.88
C ALA A 46 6.39 -20.27 -33.96
N GLY A 47 6.46 -20.63 -35.23
CA GLY A 47 6.18 -19.77 -36.35
C GLY A 47 4.68 -19.47 -36.57
N PRO A 48 4.34 -18.52 -37.48
CA PRO A 48 3.01 -17.91 -37.56
C PRO A 48 1.93 -18.86 -38.07
N ARG A 49 0.75 -18.84 -37.40
CA ARG A 49 -0.47 -19.52 -37.84
C ARG A 49 -1.39 -18.59 -38.65
N PRO A 50 -2.31 -19.12 -39.47
CA PRO A 50 -3.26 -18.30 -40.23
C PRO A 50 -4.31 -17.65 -39.33
N VAL A 51 -4.70 -16.43 -39.69
CA VAL A 51 -5.72 -15.63 -39.01
C VAL A 51 -7.08 -16.34 -39.12
N ASP A 52 -7.59 -16.82 -38.01
CA ASP A 52 -8.97 -17.25 -37.84
C ASP A 52 -9.75 -16.11 -37.17
N THR A 53 -10.95 -15.79 -37.61
CA THR A 53 -11.78 -14.69 -37.13
C THR A 53 -12.51 -15.02 -35.81
N ALA A 54 -12.21 -16.14 -35.18
CA ALA A 54 -12.70 -16.50 -33.84
C ALA A 54 -11.70 -16.04 -32.78
N ALA A 55 -12.23 -15.57 -31.64
CA ALA A 55 -11.40 -15.18 -30.49
C ALA A 55 -10.46 -16.32 -30.07
N THR A 56 -9.21 -15.98 -29.78
CA THR A 56 -8.25 -16.93 -29.22
C THR A 56 -8.66 -17.22 -27.77
N ARG A 57 -8.91 -18.49 -27.43
CA ARG A 57 -9.27 -18.89 -26.06
C ARG A 57 -8.01 -19.08 -25.22
N ILE A 58 -8.01 -18.45 -24.05
CA ILE A 58 -6.96 -18.54 -23.03
C ILE A 58 -7.54 -19.21 -21.79
N ASP A 59 -6.96 -20.33 -21.38
CA ASP A 59 -7.29 -21.00 -20.11
C ASP A 59 -6.35 -20.46 -19.02
N GLY A 60 -6.85 -19.66 -18.12
CA GLY A 60 -6.10 -19.10 -17.00
C GLY A 60 -5.52 -20.15 -16.04
N ASN A 61 -6.03 -21.38 -16.06
CA ASN A 61 -5.45 -22.50 -15.30
C ASN A 61 -4.29 -23.20 -16.02
N ALA A 62 -4.05 -22.87 -17.29
CA ALA A 62 -3.04 -23.58 -18.07
C ALA A 62 -1.64 -23.40 -17.48
N THR A 63 -0.88 -24.49 -17.46
CA THR A 63 0.55 -24.51 -17.18
C THR A 63 1.23 -25.19 -18.37
N ASN A 64 2.35 -24.66 -18.80
CA ASN A 64 3.13 -25.26 -19.87
C ASN A 64 4.31 -26.07 -19.33
N ASP A 65 4.65 -27.21 -19.99
CA ASP A 65 5.87 -27.98 -19.69
C ASP A 65 7.19 -27.20 -19.88
N GLY A 66 7.10 -25.90 -20.20
CA GLY A 66 8.21 -24.98 -20.47
C GLY A 66 8.18 -23.73 -19.59
N SER A 67 7.55 -23.80 -18.40
CA SER A 67 7.58 -22.69 -17.42
C SER A 67 9.01 -22.25 -17.17
N ARG A 68 9.23 -20.93 -17.15
CA ARG A 68 10.51 -20.35 -16.72
C ARG A 68 10.36 -19.79 -15.32
N THR A 69 11.41 -19.88 -14.51
CA THR A 69 11.48 -19.25 -13.21
C THR A 69 12.32 -17.99 -13.33
N GLN A 70 11.83 -16.90 -12.79
CA GLN A 70 12.53 -15.63 -12.66
C GLN A 70 12.50 -15.24 -11.18
N GLU A 71 13.59 -14.66 -10.68
CA GLU A 71 13.55 -14.01 -9.36
C GLU A 71 12.93 -12.62 -9.50
N SER A 72 12.06 -12.25 -8.57
CA SER A 72 11.59 -10.88 -8.43
C SER A 72 12.79 -9.94 -8.26
N THR A 73 12.77 -8.82 -8.95
CA THR A 73 13.89 -7.86 -8.93
C THR A 73 14.07 -7.17 -7.59
N VAL A 74 13.04 -7.18 -6.74
CA VAL A 74 13.02 -6.43 -5.46
C VAL A 74 13.17 -7.33 -4.25
N ASP A 75 12.41 -8.42 -4.17
CA ASP A 75 12.39 -9.32 -3.00
C ASP A 75 13.09 -10.66 -3.22
N GLY A 76 13.52 -10.94 -4.46
CA GLY A 76 14.21 -12.17 -4.82
C GLY A 76 13.34 -13.43 -4.77
N LYS A 77 12.00 -13.28 -4.69
CA LYS A 77 11.09 -14.41 -4.70
C LYS A 77 11.00 -15.05 -6.08
N PRO A 78 10.91 -16.37 -6.17
CA PRO A 78 10.73 -17.02 -7.46
C PRO A 78 9.33 -16.75 -8.03
N VAL A 79 9.30 -16.31 -9.29
CA VAL A 79 8.08 -16.16 -10.09
C VAL A 79 8.11 -17.20 -11.20
N LEU A 80 7.10 -18.06 -11.25
CA LEU A 80 6.91 -19.01 -12.34
C LEU A 80 6.12 -18.34 -13.45
N ILE A 81 6.68 -18.33 -14.65
CA ILE A 81 6.08 -17.70 -15.83
C ILE A 81 5.75 -18.76 -16.87
N ASP A 82 4.47 -18.96 -17.11
CA ASP A 82 3.94 -19.83 -18.18
C ASP A 82 3.55 -18.98 -19.39
N GLN A 83 4.16 -19.18 -20.55
CA GLN A 83 3.76 -18.50 -21.79
C GLN A 83 2.49 -19.16 -22.34
N LEU A 84 1.37 -18.47 -22.32
CA LEU A 84 0.09 -18.98 -22.79
C LEU A 84 -0.17 -18.63 -24.26
N HIS A 85 0.19 -17.41 -24.67
CA HIS A 85 0.06 -16.92 -26.03
C HIS A 85 1.16 -15.92 -26.37
N GLU A 86 1.52 -15.85 -27.65
CA GLU A 86 2.44 -14.84 -28.17
C GLU A 86 2.09 -14.56 -29.65
N SER A 87 1.87 -13.29 -29.96
CA SER A 87 1.67 -12.74 -31.29
C SER A 87 2.47 -11.43 -31.43
N PRO A 88 2.65 -10.88 -32.64
CA PRO A 88 3.28 -9.58 -32.79
C PRO A 88 2.48 -8.50 -32.05
N GLY A 89 3.04 -7.95 -31.00
CA GLY A 89 2.43 -6.88 -30.20
C GLY A 89 1.56 -7.33 -29.02
N VAL A 90 1.38 -8.66 -28.79
CA VAL A 90 0.66 -9.16 -27.62
C VAL A 90 1.34 -10.41 -27.06
N SER A 91 1.70 -10.38 -25.80
CA SER A 91 2.16 -11.55 -25.04
C SER A 91 1.20 -11.80 -23.89
N ILE A 92 0.77 -13.03 -23.69
CA ILE A 92 -0.09 -13.43 -22.57
C ILE A 92 0.64 -14.50 -21.78
N THR A 93 0.91 -14.20 -20.51
CA THR A 93 1.57 -15.11 -19.57
C THR A 93 0.70 -15.36 -18.34
N ARG A 94 0.91 -16.48 -17.68
CA ARG A 94 0.49 -16.69 -16.31
C ARG A 94 1.70 -16.55 -15.41
N GLU A 95 1.65 -15.67 -14.44
CA GLU A 95 2.73 -15.39 -13.50
C GLU A 95 2.29 -15.79 -12.09
N ARG A 96 3.07 -16.67 -11.44
CA ARG A 96 2.75 -17.17 -10.10
C ARG A 96 3.93 -16.91 -9.16
N THR A 97 3.73 -16.05 -8.16
CA THR A 97 4.75 -15.80 -7.16
C THR A 97 4.78 -16.93 -6.14
N ALA A 98 5.95 -17.51 -5.93
CA ALA A 98 6.14 -18.60 -4.98
C ALA A 98 6.74 -18.10 -3.66
N VAL A 99 6.13 -18.49 -2.54
CA VAL A 99 6.66 -18.21 -1.20
C VAL A 99 6.98 -19.51 -0.47
N GLU A 100 8.08 -19.53 0.29
CA GLU A 100 8.49 -20.69 1.08
C GLU A 100 7.94 -20.56 2.50
N GLN A 101 7.13 -21.53 2.91
CA GLN A 101 6.63 -21.62 4.27
C GLN A 101 6.83 -23.06 4.81
N GLY A 102 7.56 -23.20 5.89
CA GLY A 102 7.82 -24.50 6.50
C GLY A 102 8.58 -25.49 5.61
N GLY A 103 9.43 -25.04 4.71
CA GLY A 103 10.19 -25.85 3.76
C GLY A 103 9.39 -26.32 2.54
N GLN A 104 8.26 -25.67 2.27
CA GLN A 104 7.39 -25.93 1.13
C GLN A 104 7.06 -24.62 0.41
N TYR A 105 6.87 -24.67 -0.92
CA TYR A 105 6.47 -23.52 -1.72
C TYR A 105 4.97 -23.52 -1.93
N TYR A 106 4.39 -22.32 -1.87
CA TYR A 106 2.98 -22.03 -2.08
C TYR A 106 2.86 -20.88 -3.07
N VAL A 107 1.77 -20.84 -3.84
CA VAL A 107 1.43 -19.68 -4.66
C VAL A 107 0.87 -18.60 -3.75
N ALA A 108 1.57 -17.48 -3.65
CA ALA A 108 1.10 -16.30 -2.92
C ALA A 108 0.26 -15.40 -3.81
N ASP A 109 0.59 -15.39 -5.13
CA ASP A 109 -0.08 -14.59 -6.13
C ASP A 109 -0.17 -15.36 -7.45
N ASP A 110 -1.27 -15.21 -8.20
CA ASP A 110 -1.52 -15.87 -9.49
C ASP A 110 -2.17 -14.87 -10.44
N GLN A 111 -1.40 -14.36 -11.37
CA GLN A 111 -1.81 -13.31 -12.31
C GLN A 111 -1.82 -13.83 -13.74
N LEU A 112 -2.82 -13.38 -14.50
CA LEU A 112 -2.82 -13.48 -15.95
C LEU A 112 -2.40 -12.15 -16.55
N VAL A 113 -1.24 -12.11 -17.20
CA VAL A 113 -0.60 -10.88 -17.64
C VAL A 113 -0.73 -10.72 -19.15
N PHE A 114 -1.35 -9.64 -19.58
CA PHE A 114 -1.39 -9.16 -20.95
C PHE A 114 -0.33 -8.07 -21.10
N THR A 115 0.67 -8.32 -21.91
CA THR A 115 1.68 -7.31 -22.25
C THR A 115 1.47 -6.92 -23.72
N THR A 116 1.28 -5.62 -23.96
CA THR A 116 1.23 -5.07 -25.31
C THR A 116 2.62 -4.62 -25.77
N GLY A 117 2.74 -3.80 -26.75
CA GLY A 117 4.05 -3.47 -27.33
C GLY A 117 4.64 -2.16 -26.84
N ASN A 118 5.43 -1.54 -27.73
CA ASN A 118 6.02 -0.22 -27.55
C ASN A 118 5.42 0.77 -28.55
N SER A 119 4.13 0.70 -28.79
CA SER A 119 3.40 1.55 -29.73
C SER A 119 2.08 1.95 -29.08
N ASN A 120 1.45 2.97 -29.59
CA ASN A 120 0.12 3.34 -29.11
C ASN A 120 -0.85 2.18 -29.29
N ASP A 121 -1.19 1.52 -28.22
CA ASP A 121 -1.99 0.32 -28.20
C ASP A 121 -3.42 0.60 -27.72
N ARG A 122 -4.36 -0.22 -28.17
CA ARG A 122 -5.74 -0.15 -27.70
C ARG A 122 -6.16 -1.49 -27.11
N VAL A 123 -6.57 -1.47 -25.84
CA VAL A 123 -7.10 -2.63 -25.14
C VAL A 123 -8.54 -2.33 -24.74
N GLN A 124 -9.49 -3.18 -25.18
CA GLN A 124 -10.88 -3.10 -24.76
C GLN A 124 -11.28 -4.39 -24.06
N VAL A 125 -11.93 -4.26 -22.89
CA VAL A 125 -12.30 -5.40 -22.04
C VAL A 125 -13.81 -5.42 -21.81
N THR A 126 -14.41 -6.58 -22.02
CA THR A 126 -15.84 -6.84 -21.73
C THR A 126 -15.97 -8.18 -21.01
N GLN A 127 -17.08 -8.41 -20.31
CA GLN A 127 -17.35 -9.68 -19.63
C GLN A 127 -18.62 -10.34 -20.16
N ASN A 128 -18.56 -11.63 -20.41
CA ASN A 128 -19.69 -12.44 -20.84
C ASN A 128 -20.59 -12.87 -19.67
N GLU A 129 -21.83 -13.24 -19.95
CA GLU A 129 -22.77 -13.77 -18.95
C GLU A 129 -22.28 -15.06 -18.26
N ASN A 130 -21.40 -15.84 -18.90
CA ASN A 130 -20.79 -17.03 -18.32
C ASN A 130 -19.58 -16.74 -17.41
N GLY A 131 -19.20 -15.46 -17.27
CA GLY A 131 -18.07 -15.00 -16.44
C GLY A 131 -16.72 -14.94 -17.17
N SER A 132 -16.62 -15.45 -18.42
CA SER A 132 -15.39 -15.27 -19.21
C SER A 132 -15.18 -13.79 -19.57
N VAL A 133 -13.93 -13.38 -19.69
CA VAL A 133 -13.54 -12.00 -20.02
C VAL A 133 -13.04 -11.95 -21.46
N ASN A 134 -13.53 -11.00 -22.25
CA ASN A 134 -13.08 -10.79 -23.61
C ASN A 134 -12.18 -9.56 -23.67
N PHE A 135 -11.06 -9.74 -24.37
CA PHE A 135 -10.12 -8.67 -24.70
C PHE A 135 -10.13 -8.45 -26.21
N ASP A 136 -10.17 -7.21 -26.64
CA ASP A 136 -9.78 -6.78 -27.98
C ASP A 136 -8.50 -5.96 -27.83
N VAL A 137 -7.40 -6.47 -28.32
CA VAL A 137 -6.10 -5.82 -28.30
C VAL A 137 -5.71 -5.51 -29.74
N ASN A 138 -5.78 -4.25 -30.13
CA ASN A 138 -5.46 -3.79 -31.50
C ASN A 138 -6.24 -4.52 -32.62
N GLY A 139 -7.47 -4.98 -32.32
CA GLY A 139 -8.32 -5.74 -33.23
C GLY A 139 -8.08 -7.25 -33.20
N GLU A 140 -7.18 -7.77 -32.38
CA GLU A 140 -7.07 -9.19 -32.06
C GLU A 140 -7.90 -9.52 -30.81
N THR A 141 -8.74 -10.55 -30.89
CA THR A 141 -9.69 -10.88 -29.81
C THR A 141 -9.29 -12.12 -29.05
N TYR A 142 -9.40 -12.05 -27.73
CA TYR A 142 -9.08 -13.13 -26.80
C TYR A 142 -10.26 -13.36 -25.84
N GLU A 143 -10.67 -14.62 -25.68
CA GLU A 143 -11.65 -15.03 -24.66
C GLU A 143 -10.92 -15.76 -23.53
N VAL A 144 -11.03 -15.25 -22.32
CA VAL A 144 -10.27 -15.67 -21.14
C VAL A 144 -11.16 -16.34 -20.13
N ASP A 145 -10.82 -17.57 -19.76
CA ASP A 145 -11.42 -18.30 -18.65
C ASP A 145 -10.46 -18.23 -17.44
N LEU A 146 -10.80 -17.42 -16.43
CA LEU A 146 -9.96 -17.19 -15.25
C LEU A 146 -9.96 -18.37 -14.29
N ALA A 147 -8.82 -18.61 -13.64
CA ALA A 147 -8.73 -19.43 -12.46
C ALA A 147 -9.43 -18.73 -11.27
N ARG A 148 -9.79 -19.51 -10.24
CA ARG A 148 -10.43 -18.93 -9.06
C ARG A 148 -9.44 -18.04 -8.30
N GLY A 149 -9.78 -16.78 -8.10
CA GLY A 149 -8.97 -15.79 -7.38
C GLY A 149 -7.76 -15.28 -8.19
N GLN A 150 -7.73 -15.54 -9.49
CA GLN A 150 -6.70 -15.02 -10.39
C GLN A 150 -7.00 -13.56 -10.73
N GLU A 151 -6.00 -12.71 -10.62
CA GLU A 151 -6.04 -11.32 -11.08
C GLU A 151 -5.61 -11.21 -12.56
N ILE A 152 -6.04 -10.14 -13.20
CA ILE A 152 -5.60 -9.80 -14.55
C ILE A 152 -4.71 -8.57 -14.48
N THR A 153 -3.52 -8.68 -15.06
CA THR A 153 -2.61 -7.55 -15.24
C THR A 153 -2.55 -7.14 -16.70
N ILE A 154 -2.69 -5.86 -17.00
CA ILE A 154 -2.48 -5.25 -18.31
C ILE A 154 -1.23 -4.39 -18.22
N ARG A 155 -0.17 -4.72 -18.97
CA ARG A 155 1.06 -3.93 -19.13
C ARG A 155 1.07 -3.32 -20.51
N ALA A 156 0.78 -2.04 -20.64
CA ALA A 156 0.67 -1.38 -21.94
C ALA A 156 2.05 -1.04 -22.54
N GLY A 157 3.01 -0.61 -21.72
CA GLY A 157 4.41 -0.48 -22.17
C GLY A 157 4.80 0.94 -22.55
N GLU A 158 5.30 1.15 -23.78
CA GLU A 158 5.64 2.48 -24.28
C GLU A 158 4.60 2.93 -25.32
N GLY A 159 4.24 4.18 -25.32
CA GLY A 159 3.30 4.78 -26.29
C GLY A 159 2.14 5.47 -25.58
N ASP A 160 1.34 6.22 -26.33
CA ASP A 160 0.09 6.80 -25.80
C ASP A 160 -1.02 5.75 -25.94
N ASP A 161 -1.28 5.01 -24.87
CA ASP A 161 -2.14 3.84 -24.89
C ASP A 161 -3.59 4.17 -24.48
N THR A 162 -4.51 3.33 -24.94
CA THR A 162 -5.93 3.45 -24.56
C THR A 162 -6.42 2.12 -24.02
N ILE A 163 -6.81 2.10 -22.73
CA ILE A 163 -7.34 0.94 -22.04
C ILE A 163 -8.77 1.24 -21.61
N GLU A 164 -9.72 0.44 -22.09
CA GLU A 164 -11.15 0.61 -21.80
C GLU A 164 -11.72 -0.69 -21.19
N ILE A 165 -12.14 -0.64 -19.93
CA ILE A 165 -12.83 -1.74 -19.24
C ILE A 165 -14.29 -1.32 -19.05
N ASP A 166 -15.21 -2.11 -19.64
CA ASP A 166 -16.64 -1.83 -19.61
C ASP A 166 -17.24 -1.93 -18.19
N SER A 167 -18.28 -1.14 -17.94
CA SER A 167 -18.99 -1.10 -16.65
C SER A 167 -19.65 -2.42 -16.24
N GLY A 168 -19.81 -3.39 -17.14
CA GLY A 168 -20.30 -4.73 -16.85
C GLY A 168 -19.23 -5.70 -16.35
N VAL A 169 -17.98 -5.30 -16.28
CA VAL A 169 -16.87 -6.13 -15.81
C VAL A 169 -16.79 -6.09 -14.29
N THR A 170 -16.62 -7.25 -13.65
CA THR A 170 -16.61 -7.42 -12.19
C THR A 170 -15.30 -8.00 -11.65
N VAL A 171 -14.33 -8.17 -12.54
CA VAL A 171 -13.01 -8.73 -12.22
C VAL A 171 -12.07 -7.60 -11.84
N ASN A 172 -11.17 -7.86 -10.91
CA ASN A 172 -10.14 -6.93 -10.49
C ASN A 172 -8.98 -6.89 -11.52
N PHE A 173 -8.47 -5.71 -11.76
CA PHE A 173 -7.33 -5.49 -12.66
C PHE A 173 -6.16 -4.82 -11.94
N VAL A 174 -4.97 -5.18 -12.41
CA VAL A 174 -3.77 -4.36 -12.25
C VAL A 174 -3.46 -3.76 -13.63
N ILE A 175 -3.42 -2.44 -13.74
CA ILE A 175 -3.17 -1.74 -15.01
C ILE A 175 -1.90 -0.93 -14.87
N GLU A 176 -0.91 -1.25 -15.67
CA GLU A 176 0.36 -0.53 -15.80
C GLU A 176 0.36 0.16 -17.16
N GLY A 177 0.12 1.49 -17.20
CA GLY A 177 0.10 2.30 -18.42
C GLY A 177 1.49 2.39 -19.06
N GLY A 178 2.51 2.59 -18.22
CA GLY A 178 3.90 2.62 -18.68
C GLY A 178 4.39 4.01 -19.05
N THR A 179 4.91 4.22 -20.25
CA THR A 179 5.42 5.52 -20.67
C THR A 179 4.60 6.11 -21.82
N GLY A 180 4.28 7.39 -21.77
CA GLY A 180 3.44 8.09 -22.73
C GLY A 180 2.21 8.69 -22.07
N ASN A 181 1.33 9.33 -22.83
CA ASN A 181 0.11 9.95 -22.28
C ASN A 181 -1.06 8.96 -22.44
N ASN A 182 -1.31 8.19 -21.42
CA ASN A 182 -2.25 7.09 -21.47
C ASN A 182 -3.69 7.56 -21.18
N THR A 183 -4.66 6.85 -21.73
CA THR A 183 -6.07 7.02 -21.39
C THR A 183 -6.59 5.68 -20.85
N ILE A 184 -6.88 5.65 -19.55
CA ILE A 184 -7.32 4.44 -18.84
C ILE A 184 -8.73 4.70 -18.33
N SER A 185 -9.68 3.87 -18.76
CA SER A 185 -11.07 3.92 -18.32
C SER A 185 -11.48 2.55 -17.79
N ALA A 186 -11.45 2.37 -16.47
CA ALA A 186 -11.84 1.15 -15.79
C ALA A 186 -13.19 1.37 -15.09
N LEU A 187 -14.29 1.22 -15.85
CA LEU A 187 -15.65 1.53 -15.37
C LEU A 187 -16.34 0.32 -14.73
N GLY A 188 -15.65 -0.78 -14.54
CA GLY A 188 -16.12 -1.98 -13.88
C GLY A 188 -16.48 -1.78 -12.41
N SER A 189 -16.75 -2.88 -11.73
CA SER A 189 -17.01 -2.91 -10.28
C SER A 189 -15.97 -3.76 -9.54
N GLY A 190 -14.86 -4.05 -10.17
CA GLY A 190 -13.69 -4.66 -9.54
C GLY A 190 -12.95 -3.67 -8.66
N ASP A 191 -12.16 -4.19 -7.72
CA ASP A 191 -11.21 -3.40 -6.95
C ASP A 191 -9.91 -3.32 -7.77
N ASP A 192 -9.75 -2.21 -8.51
CA ASP A 192 -8.69 -2.07 -9.49
C ASP A 192 -7.45 -1.36 -8.91
N ARG A 193 -6.27 -1.75 -9.38
CA ARG A 193 -5.00 -1.06 -9.11
C ARG A 193 -4.45 -0.49 -10.41
N VAL A 194 -4.36 0.84 -10.51
CA VAL A 194 -3.96 1.54 -11.73
C VAL A 194 -2.71 2.36 -11.48
N PHE A 195 -1.73 2.15 -12.32
CA PHE A 195 -0.47 2.88 -12.39
C PHE A 195 -0.39 3.55 -13.76
N GLY A 196 -0.51 4.88 -13.80
CA GLY A 196 -0.42 5.65 -15.06
C GLY A 196 0.97 5.52 -15.66
N GLY A 197 1.97 5.84 -14.85
CA GLY A 197 3.38 5.70 -15.21
C GLY A 197 4.07 7.03 -15.45
N SER A 198 4.59 7.27 -16.64
CA SER A 198 5.18 8.56 -16.98
C SER A 198 4.54 9.17 -18.21
N GLY A 199 4.26 10.44 -18.16
CA GLY A 199 3.51 11.21 -19.14
C GLY A 199 2.25 11.78 -18.51
N ASN A 200 1.44 12.49 -19.26
CA ASN A 200 0.22 13.09 -18.72
C ASN A 200 -0.95 12.13 -18.96
N ASP A 201 -1.31 11.40 -17.91
CA ASP A 201 -2.28 10.33 -18.00
C ASP A 201 -3.71 10.80 -17.68
N THR A 202 -4.70 10.16 -18.28
CA THR A 202 -6.12 10.38 -17.97
C THR A 202 -6.72 9.07 -17.47
N ILE A 203 -7.08 9.02 -16.18
CA ILE A 203 -7.55 7.81 -15.51
C ILE A 203 -8.98 8.05 -15.00
N THR A 204 -9.91 7.20 -15.42
CA THR A 204 -11.31 7.24 -14.97
C THR A 204 -11.73 5.88 -14.43
N LEU A 205 -12.25 5.86 -13.21
CA LEU A 205 -12.66 4.63 -12.52
C LEU A 205 -14.15 4.60 -12.24
N GLY A 206 -14.70 3.39 -12.20
CA GLY A 206 -16.08 3.10 -11.88
C GLY A 206 -16.30 2.85 -10.38
N GLU A 207 -17.07 1.80 -10.10
CA GLU A 207 -17.32 1.29 -8.76
C GLU A 207 -16.11 0.47 -8.26
N GLY A 208 -16.16 0.03 -7.01
CA GLY A 208 -15.08 -0.75 -6.38
C GLY A 208 -14.21 0.12 -5.47
N ASN A 209 -13.32 -0.55 -4.74
CA ASN A 209 -12.33 0.12 -3.90
C ASN A 209 -11.01 0.16 -4.68
N ASN A 210 -10.71 1.28 -5.27
CA ASN A 210 -9.62 1.37 -6.23
C ASN A 210 -8.37 2.00 -5.62
N TYR A 211 -7.22 1.57 -6.11
CA TYR A 211 -5.93 2.20 -5.89
C TYR A 211 -5.42 2.81 -7.19
N VAL A 212 -5.02 4.09 -7.15
CA VAL A 212 -4.44 4.78 -8.31
C VAL A 212 -3.15 5.48 -7.90
N TYR A 213 -2.16 5.35 -8.75
CA TYR A 213 -0.97 6.18 -8.76
C TYR A 213 -0.79 6.75 -10.18
N GLY A 214 -0.97 8.07 -10.34
CA GLY A 214 -0.80 8.76 -11.63
C GLY A 214 0.60 8.59 -12.15
N GLY A 215 1.58 8.99 -11.36
CA GLY A 215 2.98 8.78 -11.66
C GLY A 215 3.76 10.07 -11.85
N ALA A 216 4.40 10.24 -13.01
CA ALA A 216 5.13 11.44 -13.33
C ALA A 216 4.51 12.13 -14.54
N GLY A 217 4.12 13.37 -14.39
CA GLY A 217 3.45 14.19 -15.40
C GLY A 217 2.23 14.89 -14.82
N ASP A 218 1.59 15.74 -15.60
CA ASP A 218 0.36 16.41 -15.16
C ASP A 218 -0.84 15.48 -15.43
N ASP A 219 -1.28 14.74 -14.39
CA ASP A 219 -2.27 13.69 -14.52
C ASP A 219 -3.70 14.17 -14.24
N THR A 220 -4.67 13.46 -14.79
CA THR A 220 -6.10 13.66 -14.51
C THR A 220 -6.71 12.35 -14.01
N ILE A 221 -7.08 12.30 -12.73
CA ILE A 221 -7.66 11.13 -12.07
C ILE A 221 -9.10 11.46 -11.65
N SER A 222 -10.06 10.61 -12.01
CA SER A 222 -11.46 10.79 -11.67
C SER A 222 -12.14 9.49 -11.29
N VAL A 223 -12.83 9.47 -10.15
CA VAL A 223 -13.65 8.34 -9.71
C VAL A 223 -15.13 8.70 -9.81
N LEU A 224 -15.93 7.82 -10.40
CA LEU A 224 -17.37 8.02 -10.61
C LEU A 224 -18.23 7.26 -9.58
N GLY A 225 -17.65 6.28 -8.89
CA GLY A 225 -18.33 5.35 -8.00
C GLY A 225 -18.44 5.81 -6.54
N GLU A 226 -18.97 4.91 -5.69
CA GLU A 226 -19.18 5.12 -4.25
C GLU A 226 -18.16 4.34 -3.38
N GLY A 227 -17.15 3.71 -3.99
CA GLY A 227 -16.12 2.92 -3.30
C GLY A 227 -15.21 3.74 -2.40
N ARG A 228 -14.35 3.05 -1.65
CA ARG A 228 -13.26 3.67 -0.92
C ARG A 228 -12.02 3.64 -1.80
N ASN A 229 -11.53 4.79 -2.18
CA ASN A 229 -10.41 4.86 -3.11
C ASN A 229 -9.16 5.44 -2.44
N VAL A 230 -8.02 5.02 -2.95
CA VAL A 230 -6.71 5.57 -2.60
C VAL A 230 -6.09 6.12 -3.88
N LEU A 231 -5.99 7.45 -3.95
CA LEU A 231 -5.61 8.17 -5.16
C LEU A 231 -4.36 9.01 -4.88
N TYR A 232 -3.31 8.78 -5.66
CA TYR A 232 -2.09 9.56 -5.63
C TYR A 232 -1.87 10.18 -7.00
N GLY A 233 -1.66 11.51 -7.05
CA GLY A 233 -1.22 12.20 -8.27
C GLY A 233 0.19 11.78 -8.64
N GLY A 234 1.15 12.14 -7.84
CA GLY A 234 2.57 11.80 -8.04
C GLY A 234 3.45 13.01 -8.23
N GLU A 235 4.24 13.07 -9.31
CA GLU A 235 5.03 14.22 -9.69
C GLU A 235 4.32 14.98 -10.82
N GLY A 236 4.09 16.27 -10.67
CA GLY A 236 3.44 17.10 -11.67
C GLY A 236 2.26 17.88 -11.11
N ASN A 237 1.55 18.63 -11.95
CA ASN A 237 0.41 19.41 -11.47
C ASN A 237 -0.88 18.63 -11.77
N ASP A 238 -1.34 17.88 -10.81
CA ASP A 238 -2.38 16.91 -11.00
C ASP A 238 -3.78 17.47 -10.77
N THR A 239 -4.76 16.86 -11.43
CA THR A 239 -6.19 17.12 -11.19
C THR A 239 -6.86 15.84 -10.74
N ILE A 240 -7.24 15.79 -9.46
CA ILE A 240 -7.77 14.58 -8.82
C ILE A 240 -9.18 14.85 -8.31
N SER A 241 -10.13 14.01 -8.71
CA SER A 241 -11.50 14.04 -8.23
C SER A 241 -11.86 12.69 -7.62
N GLY A 242 -12.13 12.67 -6.32
CA GLY A 242 -12.68 11.52 -5.61
C GLY A 242 -14.11 11.21 -6.02
N GLY A 243 -14.63 10.09 -5.55
CA GLY A 243 -15.99 9.66 -5.79
C GLY A 243 -16.99 10.19 -4.77
N GLN A 244 -18.02 9.40 -4.53
CA GLN A 244 -19.01 9.68 -3.47
C GLN A 244 -18.73 8.90 -2.18
N GLY A 245 -17.66 8.13 -2.16
CA GLY A 245 -17.24 7.28 -1.06
C GLY A 245 -16.39 7.98 -0.01
N ILE A 246 -15.56 7.19 0.66
CA ILE A 246 -14.53 7.69 1.58
C ILE A 246 -13.20 7.51 0.87
N ASP A 247 -12.57 8.61 0.50
CA ASP A 247 -11.35 8.56 -0.30
C ASP A 247 -10.15 9.08 0.50
N TYR A 248 -9.01 8.46 0.27
CA TYR A 248 -7.70 9.01 0.58
C TYR A 248 -7.12 9.59 -0.71
N ILE A 249 -6.85 10.88 -0.74
CA ILE A 249 -6.31 11.57 -1.91
C ILE A 249 -5.05 12.31 -1.52
N ASP A 250 -3.96 12.08 -2.24
CA ASP A 250 -2.68 12.77 -2.07
C ASP A 250 -2.25 13.35 -3.43
N GLY A 251 -2.09 14.68 -3.50
CA GLY A 251 -1.63 15.36 -4.71
C GLY A 251 -0.21 14.97 -5.08
N GLY A 252 0.66 14.84 -4.07
CA GLY A 252 2.08 14.53 -4.29
C GLY A 252 2.94 15.78 -4.42
N ALA A 253 3.66 15.93 -5.51
CA ALA A 253 4.57 17.04 -5.74
C ALA A 253 4.16 17.85 -6.97
N GLY A 254 3.79 19.10 -6.76
CA GLY A 254 3.34 20.02 -7.81
C GLY A 254 2.25 20.97 -7.33
N ASP A 255 1.72 21.77 -8.22
CA ASP A 255 0.59 22.65 -7.92
C ASP A 255 -0.72 21.93 -8.29
N ASP A 256 -1.29 21.16 -7.34
CA ASP A 256 -2.37 20.23 -7.61
C ASP A 256 -3.77 20.81 -7.41
N GLN A 257 -4.76 20.22 -8.08
CA GLN A 257 -6.18 20.47 -7.86
C GLN A 257 -6.85 19.20 -7.35
N ILE A 258 -7.34 19.23 -6.10
CA ILE A 258 -7.97 18.12 -5.42
C ILE A 258 -9.42 18.44 -5.13
N ASP A 259 -10.35 17.59 -5.56
CA ASP A 259 -11.78 17.67 -5.21
C ASP A 259 -12.21 16.36 -4.54
N GLY A 260 -12.55 16.43 -3.24
CA GLY A 260 -13.06 15.31 -2.46
C GLY A 260 -14.52 14.93 -2.77
N VAL A 261 -15.24 15.74 -3.56
CA VAL A 261 -16.63 15.58 -4.01
C VAL A 261 -17.62 15.34 -2.86
N ALA A 262 -17.64 14.14 -2.28
CA ALA A 262 -18.51 13.80 -1.15
C ALA A 262 -17.85 12.70 -0.29
N GLY A 263 -18.44 12.44 0.90
CA GLY A 263 -17.88 11.46 1.83
C GLY A 263 -16.99 12.08 2.90
N GLN A 264 -16.44 11.24 3.76
CA GLN A 264 -15.49 11.66 4.80
C GLN A 264 -14.07 11.38 4.32
N ASN A 265 -13.49 12.34 3.60
CA ASN A 265 -12.23 12.13 2.89
C ASN A 265 -11.02 12.49 3.76
N ILE A 266 -9.89 11.88 3.43
CA ILE A 266 -8.56 12.29 3.88
C ILE A 266 -7.85 12.88 2.67
N LEU A 267 -7.59 14.19 2.71
CA LEU A 267 -7.04 14.94 1.59
C LEU A 267 -5.68 15.50 1.96
N VAL A 268 -4.68 15.19 1.17
CA VAL A 268 -3.31 15.63 1.36
C VAL A 268 -2.91 16.48 0.16
N GLY A 269 -2.51 17.72 0.41
CA GLY A 269 -2.05 18.60 -0.68
C GLY A 269 -0.68 18.21 -1.22
N GLY A 270 0.20 17.69 -0.35
CA GLY A 270 1.58 17.42 -0.75
C GLY A 270 2.42 18.70 -0.85
N LEU A 271 3.42 18.68 -1.74
CA LEU A 271 4.32 19.79 -2.00
C LEU A 271 3.75 20.71 -3.09
N GLY A 272 3.84 22.04 -2.90
CA GLY A 272 3.43 23.02 -3.93
C GLY A 272 2.26 23.89 -3.50
N ASN A 273 1.66 24.62 -4.45
CA ASN A 273 0.55 25.53 -4.18
C ASN A 273 -0.78 24.90 -4.59
N ASN A 274 -1.29 24.02 -3.75
CA ASN A 274 -2.43 23.19 -4.09
C ASN A 274 -3.77 23.93 -3.89
N ILE A 275 -4.78 23.51 -4.64
CA ILE A 275 -6.17 23.94 -4.46
C ILE A 275 -6.97 22.70 -4.04
N ILE A 276 -7.48 22.72 -2.80
CA ILE A 276 -8.20 21.60 -2.21
C ILE A 276 -9.66 22.01 -1.97
N HIS A 277 -10.57 21.34 -2.66
CA HIS A 277 -12.01 21.36 -2.39
C HIS A 277 -12.35 20.10 -1.59
N SER A 278 -12.75 20.26 -0.31
CA SER A 278 -12.97 19.11 0.56
C SER A 278 -14.24 18.32 0.28
N GLY A 279 -15.14 18.88 -0.54
CA GLY A 279 -16.42 18.24 -0.84
C GLY A 279 -17.49 18.49 0.22
N THR A 280 -18.45 17.56 0.34
CA THR A 280 -19.66 17.76 1.18
C THR A 280 -19.70 16.91 2.45
N GLY A 281 -18.62 16.26 2.84
CA GLY A 281 -18.52 15.47 4.08
C GLY A 281 -17.65 16.10 5.13
N ASP A 282 -17.51 15.43 6.28
CA ASP A 282 -16.62 15.85 7.36
C ASP A 282 -15.21 15.29 7.08
N SER A 283 -14.37 16.08 6.41
CA SER A 283 -13.07 15.63 5.90
C SER A 283 -11.89 15.97 6.83
N ARG A 284 -10.76 15.29 6.64
CA ARG A 284 -9.45 15.62 7.20
C ARG A 284 -8.55 16.13 6.08
N VAL A 285 -8.00 17.33 6.24
CA VAL A 285 -7.19 17.97 5.21
C VAL A 285 -5.81 18.28 5.76
N TYR A 286 -4.78 17.75 5.11
CA TYR A 286 -3.37 18.04 5.37
C TYR A 286 -2.85 18.97 4.28
N ALA A 287 -2.90 20.27 4.56
CA ALA A 287 -2.80 21.30 3.54
C ALA A 287 -1.36 21.84 3.30
N GLY A 288 -0.41 21.49 4.17
CA GLY A 288 0.95 22.02 4.03
C GLY A 288 1.05 23.53 4.31
N ASP A 289 1.98 24.23 3.61
CA ASP A 289 2.32 25.64 3.87
C ASP A 289 1.90 26.61 2.75
N SER A 290 1.44 26.10 1.62
CA SER A 290 1.17 26.90 0.41
C SER A 290 -0.20 26.69 -0.22
N SER A 291 -1.00 25.76 0.31
CA SER A 291 -2.28 25.37 -0.27
C SER A 291 -3.41 26.40 -0.02
N THR A 292 -4.43 26.31 -0.85
CA THR A 292 -5.73 26.98 -0.65
C THR A 292 -6.78 25.90 -0.38
N VAL A 293 -7.54 26.03 0.71
CA VAL A 293 -8.56 25.04 1.09
C VAL A 293 -9.94 25.68 1.07
N VAL A 294 -10.87 25.02 0.37
CA VAL A 294 -12.29 25.41 0.32
C VAL A 294 -13.12 24.25 0.84
N ASN A 295 -13.73 24.44 2.01
CA ASN A 295 -14.71 23.50 2.54
C ASN A 295 -16.09 23.79 1.90
N ASN A 296 -16.59 22.88 1.10
CA ASN A 296 -17.84 23.01 0.37
C ASN A 296 -19.07 22.54 1.17
N GLY A 297 -18.87 21.83 2.27
CA GLY A 297 -19.91 21.35 3.20
C GLY A 297 -19.30 20.50 4.32
N GLY A 298 -19.98 20.35 5.45
CA GLY A 298 -19.48 19.54 6.56
C GLY A 298 -18.66 20.29 7.60
N GLN A 299 -17.99 19.54 8.49
CA GLN A 299 -17.16 20.02 9.59
C GLN A 299 -15.75 19.47 9.46
N ASP A 300 -14.91 20.17 8.70
CA ASP A 300 -13.56 19.70 8.41
C ASP A 300 -12.58 20.00 9.54
N VAL A 301 -11.59 19.12 9.69
CA VAL A 301 -10.38 19.40 10.44
C VAL A 301 -9.23 19.57 9.46
N ILE A 302 -8.59 20.75 9.51
CA ILE A 302 -7.56 21.15 8.56
C ILE A 302 -6.24 21.34 9.32
N TYR A 303 -5.26 20.51 9.00
CA TYR A 303 -3.89 20.60 9.48
C TYR A 303 -3.08 21.45 8.51
N ALA A 304 -2.60 22.60 8.98
CA ALA A 304 -1.99 23.59 8.11
C ALA A 304 -0.99 24.48 8.83
N ALA A 305 -0.05 25.05 8.08
CA ALA A 305 0.78 26.11 8.61
C ALA A 305 -0.04 27.38 8.90
N GLU A 306 0.36 28.14 9.92
CA GLU A 306 -0.30 29.42 10.26
C GLU A 306 -0.29 30.39 9.06
N SER A 307 0.72 30.30 8.19
CA SER A 307 0.90 31.15 7.00
C SER A 307 -0.24 31.09 6.00
N ILE A 308 -1.03 30.00 5.96
CA ILE A 308 -2.12 29.82 4.99
C ILE A 308 -3.52 30.03 5.58
N SER A 309 -3.63 30.49 6.82
CA SER A 309 -4.93 30.70 7.50
C SER A 309 -5.89 31.58 6.68
N ASP A 310 -5.37 32.56 5.94
CA ASP A 310 -6.15 33.44 5.05
C ASP A 310 -6.64 32.76 3.76
N ARG A 311 -6.13 31.57 3.46
CA ARG A 311 -6.48 30.76 2.27
C ARG A 311 -7.44 29.62 2.57
N ILE A 312 -7.90 29.53 3.84
CA ILE A 312 -8.86 28.53 4.28
C ILE A 312 -10.23 29.18 4.38
N SER A 313 -11.19 28.66 3.63
CA SER A 313 -12.56 29.17 3.59
C SER A 313 -13.59 28.06 3.82
N ALA A 314 -14.81 28.45 4.16
CA ALA A 314 -15.95 27.53 4.32
C ALA A 314 -17.16 28.14 3.60
N GLU A 315 -17.84 27.32 2.83
CA GLU A 315 -19.02 27.69 2.03
C GLU A 315 -20.25 26.93 2.49
N ASN A 316 -21.42 27.28 1.99
CA ASN A 316 -22.68 26.54 2.16
C ASN A 316 -23.02 26.18 3.62
N GLY A 317 -22.55 26.95 4.62
CA GLY A 317 -22.79 26.67 6.03
C GLY A 317 -21.84 25.66 6.66
N ALA A 318 -20.79 25.29 5.95
CA ALA A 318 -19.68 24.49 6.45
C ALA A 318 -18.91 25.17 7.58
N SER A 319 -18.13 24.42 8.33
CA SER A 319 -17.25 24.93 9.39
C SER A 319 -15.91 24.22 9.41
N ASN A 320 -14.85 24.94 9.73
CA ASN A 320 -13.50 24.42 9.81
C ASN A 320 -12.97 24.44 11.24
N THR A 321 -12.30 23.37 11.64
CA THR A 321 -11.38 23.36 12.77
C THR A 321 -9.96 23.37 12.24
N VAL A 322 -9.26 24.49 12.36
CA VAL A 322 -7.88 24.59 11.89
C VAL A 322 -6.91 24.24 13.01
N VAL A 323 -6.08 23.24 12.77
CA VAL A 323 -4.97 22.83 13.63
C VAL A 323 -3.68 23.40 13.03
N ASN A 324 -3.08 24.36 13.72
CA ASN A 324 -1.83 24.94 13.26
C ASN A 324 -0.66 23.98 13.49
N VAL A 325 0.03 23.65 12.43
CA VAL A 325 1.20 22.78 12.41
C VAL A 325 2.44 23.58 12.04
N ALA A 326 3.45 23.53 12.88
CA ALA A 326 4.74 24.14 12.57
C ALA A 326 5.52 23.18 11.65
N LEU A 327 5.54 23.46 10.35
CA LEU A 327 6.19 22.58 9.38
C LEU A 327 7.71 22.64 9.52
N ASP A 328 8.33 21.47 9.61
CA ASP A 328 9.78 21.30 9.62
C ASP A 328 10.19 20.29 8.53
N PRO A 329 10.71 20.77 7.39
CA PRO A 329 11.12 19.89 6.28
C PRO A 329 12.37 19.05 6.61
N THR A 330 12.99 19.26 7.77
CA THR A 330 14.15 18.47 8.20
C THR A 330 13.78 17.22 8.99
N LEU A 331 12.50 17.07 9.39
CA LEU A 331 12.05 15.88 10.10
C LEU A 331 12.12 14.64 9.19
N GLY A 332 12.61 13.54 9.74
CA GLY A 332 12.73 12.26 9.04
C GLY A 332 13.92 12.19 8.07
N GLN A 333 14.90 13.10 8.15
CA GLN A 333 16.11 13.03 7.32
C GLN A 333 17.01 11.82 7.63
N SER A 334 16.81 11.18 8.77
CA SER A 334 17.48 9.93 9.13
C SER A 334 16.90 8.69 8.44
N LEU A 335 15.73 8.81 7.81
CA LEU A 335 15.10 7.74 7.06
C LEU A 335 15.82 7.51 5.73
N THR A 336 15.94 6.25 5.33
CA THR A 336 16.38 5.86 3.99
C THR A 336 15.24 5.14 3.29
N ILE A 337 14.99 5.47 2.00
CA ILE A 337 13.97 4.80 1.18
C ILE A 337 14.71 4.08 0.04
N GLU A 338 14.45 2.78 -0.12
CA GLU A 338 15.09 1.91 -1.11
C GLU A 338 14.05 1.16 -1.93
N GLY A 339 14.02 1.36 -3.24
CA GLY A 339 13.09 0.71 -4.17
C GLY A 339 13.13 1.29 -5.57
N SER A 340 12.12 1.02 -6.36
CA SER A 340 11.89 1.65 -7.66
C SER A 340 11.71 3.16 -7.52
N GLU A 341 11.88 3.92 -8.59
CA GLU A 341 11.61 5.37 -8.60
C GLU A 341 10.18 5.67 -8.16
N GLU A 342 9.21 4.90 -8.65
CA GLU A 342 7.82 4.96 -8.28
C GLU A 342 7.58 4.72 -6.78
N PHE A 343 8.17 3.66 -6.22
CA PHE A 343 8.09 3.39 -4.78
C PHE A 343 8.67 4.53 -3.95
N VAL A 344 9.82 5.04 -4.34
CA VAL A 344 10.50 6.14 -3.62
C VAL A 344 9.64 7.39 -3.63
N SER A 345 9.10 7.80 -4.78
CA SER A 345 8.20 8.95 -4.91
C SER A 345 6.96 8.79 -4.05
N ARG A 346 6.35 7.60 -4.11
CA ARG A 346 5.15 7.27 -3.36
C ARG A 346 5.36 7.31 -1.83
N VAL A 347 6.44 6.72 -1.32
CA VAL A 347 6.76 6.77 0.13
C VAL A 347 7.15 8.18 0.55
N GLN A 348 7.77 8.97 -0.32
CA GLN A 348 8.06 10.36 -0.04
C GLN A 348 6.79 11.18 0.17
N ALA A 349 5.72 10.95 -0.61
CA ALA A 349 4.42 11.58 -0.40
C ALA A 349 3.86 11.23 1.00
N ASP A 350 3.88 9.96 1.41
CA ASP A 350 3.48 9.57 2.76
C ASP A 350 4.31 10.28 3.86
N ILE A 351 5.62 10.44 3.66
CA ILE A 351 6.48 11.16 4.62
C ILE A 351 6.16 12.67 4.64
N GLU A 352 5.84 13.28 3.50
CA GLU A 352 5.38 14.69 3.46
C GLU A 352 4.05 14.86 4.20
N MET A 353 3.09 13.94 4.02
CA MET A 353 1.87 13.92 4.82
C MET A 353 2.19 13.85 6.32
N LEU A 354 3.11 12.96 6.74
CA LEU A 354 3.53 12.84 8.13
C LEU A 354 4.20 14.12 8.66
N ARG A 355 4.86 14.91 7.82
CA ARG A 355 5.39 16.24 8.21
C ARG A 355 4.30 17.26 8.44
N THR A 356 3.12 17.10 7.86
CA THR A 356 1.95 17.94 8.09
C THR A 356 1.03 17.41 9.20
N SER A 357 1.31 16.21 9.71
CA SER A 357 0.60 15.53 10.79
C SER A 357 1.27 15.80 12.14
N PRO A 358 0.57 16.27 13.19
CA PRO A 358 1.12 16.38 14.54
C PRO A 358 1.71 15.06 15.07
N HIS A 359 1.04 13.93 14.84
CA HIS A 359 1.54 12.61 15.24
C HIS A 359 2.71 12.16 14.38
N GLY A 360 2.61 12.38 13.06
CA GLY A 360 3.69 12.09 12.12
C GLY A 360 4.99 12.82 12.46
N GLN A 361 4.93 14.12 12.79
CA GLN A 361 6.10 14.89 13.20
C GLN A 361 6.79 14.28 14.43
N GLN A 362 6.02 13.82 15.42
CA GLN A 362 6.59 13.19 16.61
C GLN A 362 7.31 11.87 16.26
N MET A 363 6.70 11.03 15.41
CA MET A 363 7.32 9.80 14.95
C MET A 363 8.65 10.06 14.22
N LEU A 364 8.65 11.01 13.27
CA LEU A 364 9.84 11.37 12.51
C LEU A 364 10.94 11.94 13.41
N ALA A 365 10.58 12.76 14.41
CA ALA A 365 11.52 13.31 15.38
C ALA A 365 12.16 12.23 16.27
N GLU A 366 11.41 11.20 16.67
CA GLU A 366 11.96 10.09 17.44
C GLU A 366 12.97 9.26 16.61
N PHE A 367 12.77 9.10 15.30
CA PHE A 367 13.75 8.44 14.42
C PHE A 367 15.02 9.27 14.28
N ASP A 368 14.90 10.58 14.04
CA ASP A 368 16.05 11.47 13.96
C ASP A 368 16.85 11.51 15.29
N ALA A 369 16.15 11.50 16.43
CA ALA A 369 16.77 11.43 17.75
C ALA A 369 17.49 10.08 17.96
N ALA A 370 16.88 8.96 17.59
CA ALA A 370 17.52 7.64 17.71
C ALA A 370 18.79 7.53 16.84
N ALA A 371 18.74 8.07 15.63
CA ALA A 371 19.88 8.14 14.74
C ALA A 371 21.01 9.00 15.32
N ALA A 372 20.68 10.16 15.90
CA ALA A 372 21.65 11.08 16.50
C ALA A 372 22.26 10.51 17.79
N ASP A 373 21.46 9.92 18.67
CA ASP A 373 21.87 9.51 20.01
C ASP A 373 22.50 8.11 20.03
N LYS A 374 21.98 7.17 19.23
CA LYS A 374 22.37 5.76 19.24
C LYS A 374 23.01 5.27 17.93
N GLY A 375 22.88 6.05 16.85
CA GLY A 375 23.29 5.66 15.50
C GLY A 375 22.37 4.61 14.85
N ASN A 376 21.21 4.33 15.44
CA ASN A 376 20.23 3.41 14.89
C ASN A 376 19.35 4.10 13.84
N THR A 377 19.18 3.48 12.67
CA THR A 377 18.49 4.07 11.52
C THR A 377 17.29 3.23 11.08
N VAL A 378 16.37 3.85 10.35
CA VAL A 378 15.22 3.19 9.74
C VAL A 378 15.36 3.26 8.23
N THR A 379 15.26 2.09 7.56
CA THR A 379 15.20 1.97 6.12
C THR A 379 13.81 1.47 5.72
N ILE A 380 13.14 2.19 4.83
CA ILE A 380 11.87 1.75 4.22
C ILE A 380 12.22 1.14 2.86
N ARG A 381 11.87 -0.13 2.65
CA ARG A 381 12.21 -0.89 1.46
C ARG A 381 10.96 -1.38 0.75
N GLU A 382 11.00 -1.34 -0.57
CA GLU A 382 9.94 -1.85 -1.42
C GLU A 382 9.71 -3.35 -1.21
N LEU A 383 8.43 -3.71 -1.09
CA LEU A 383 7.93 -5.08 -1.08
C LEU A 383 7.02 -5.25 -2.29
N GLN A 384 7.45 -6.02 -3.27
CA GLN A 384 6.66 -6.33 -4.47
C GLN A 384 5.97 -7.69 -4.31
N ASN A 385 4.81 -7.84 -4.97
CA ASN A 385 4.07 -9.10 -5.09
C ASN A 385 3.62 -9.73 -3.75
N GLU A 386 3.62 -8.96 -2.67
CA GLU A 386 3.00 -9.31 -1.40
C GLU A 386 2.10 -8.17 -0.94
N GLN A 387 0.89 -8.50 -0.59
CA GLN A 387 -0.04 -7.54 0.01
C GLN A 387 0.27 -7.43 1.51
N ASN A 388 1.36 -6.76 1.84
CA ASN A 388 1.85 -6.73 3.22
C ASN A 388 2.79 -5.55 3.53
N GLY A 389 3.02 -5.34 4.83
CA GLY A 389 4.09 -4.55 5.38
C GLY A 389 4.60 -5.20 6.65
N TYR A 390 5.90 -5.16 6.89
CA TYR A 390 6.48 -5.65 8.13
C TYR A 390 7.81 -4.95 8.46
N ALA A 391 8.08 -4.80 9.76
CA ALA A 391 9.34 -4.29 10.25
C ALA A 391 10.27 -5.43 10.69
N SER A 392 11.50 -5.42 10.23
CA SER A 392 12.54 -6.40 10.58
C SER A 392 13.73 -5.74 11.28
N MET A 393 14.14 -6.32 12.41
CA MET A 393 15.22 -5.80 13.25
C MET A 393 15.78 -6.88 14.17
N ILE A 394 16.89 -6.59 14.86
CA ILE A 394 17.31 -7.36 16.03
C ILE A 394 16.53 -6.83 17.24
N PRO A 395 15.58 -7.60 17.81
CA PRO A 395 14.74 -7.10 18.88
C PRO A 395 15.55 -6.73 20.13
N SER A 396 15.27 -5.57 20.70
CA SER A 396 15.87 -5.08 21.93
C SER A 396 14.76 -4.69 22.91
N TYR A 397 14.69 -5.39 24.01
CA TYR A 397 13.56 -5.33 24.94
C TYR A 397 13.82 -4.44 26.15
N ILE A 398 12.75 -3.88 26.71
CA ILE A 398 12.77 -3.27 28.04
C ILE A 398 13.16 -4.34 29.06
N SER A 399 14.14 -4.04 29.88
CA SER A 399 14.63 -4.93 30.97
C SER A 399 14.91 -4.11 32.23
N ASN A 400 14.36 -4.57 33.36
CA ASN A 400 14.50 -3.89 34.66
C ASN A 400 14.10 -2.39 34.61
N GLY A 401 13.07 -2.05 33.84
CA GLY A 401 12.59 -0.68 33.70
C GLY A 401 13.50 0.24 32.87
N GLN A 402 14.40 -0.32 32.07
CA GLN A 402 15.28 0.42 31.16
C GLN A 402 15.15 -0.07 29.73
N ALA A 403 15.19 0.84 28.76
CA ALA A 403 15.27 0.51 27.35
C ALA A 403 16.55 -0.25 27.03
N GLY A 404 16.49 -1.13 26.05
CA GLY A 404 17.65 -1.78 25.47
C GLY A 404 18.47 -0.83 24.56
N SER A 405 19.48 -1.37 23.87
CA SER A 405 20.33 -0.58 22.97
C SER A 405 19.61 -0.09 21.71
N GLY A 406 18.57 -0.80 21.29
CA GLY A 406 18.00 -0.66 19.96
C GLY A 406 18.91 -1.29 18.88
N SER A 407 18.45 -1.21 17.63
CA SER A 407 19.17 -1.63 16.42
C SER A 407 18.64 -0.89 15.21
N ASP A 408 19.32 -1.00 14.08
CA ASP A 408 18.77 -0.59 12.80
C ASP A 408 17.52 -1.41 12.47
N VAL A 409 16.57 -0.77 11.77
CA VAL A 409 15.30 -1.37 11.38
C VAL A 409 15.10 -1.24 9.88
N THR A 410 14.60 -2.30 9.24
CA THR A 410 14.09 -2.24 7.88
C THR A 410 12.58 -2.47 7.90
N ILE A 411 11.83 -1.52 7.39
CA ILE A 411 10.40 -1.65 7.09
C ILE A 411 10.29 -2.10 5.64
N SER A 412 9.76 -3.30 5.41
CA SER A 412 9.39 -3.76 4.07
C SER A 412 7.92 -3.43 3.85
N TYR A 413 7.59 -2.72 2.77
CA TYR A 413 6.28 -2.11 2.60
C TYR A 413 5.82 -2.16 1.14
N ASN A 414 4.55 -2.54 0.93
CA ASN A 414 3.88 -2.44 -0.36
C ASN A 414 2.85 -1.31 -0.29
N PRO A 415 3.09 -0.15 -0.92
CA PRO A 415 2.19 1.00 -0.86
C PRO A 415 0.87 0.81 -1.62
N SER A 416 0.81 -0.15 -2.56
CA SER A 416 -0.44 -0.48 -3.26
C SER A 416 -1.31 -1.49 -2.51
N PHE A 417 -0.90 -1.90 -1.30
CA PHE A 417 -1.70 -2.77 -0.46
C PHE A 417 -2.89 -2.02 0.12
N PHE A 418 -4.06 -2.56 -0.09
CA PHE A 418 -5.32 -2.00 0.37
C PHE A 418 -6.18 -3.10 1.00
N VAL A 419 -6.74 -2.82 2.17
CA VAL A 419 -7.80 -3.63 2.78
C VAL A 419 -8.90 -2.71 3.30
N GLU A 420 -10.15 -3.16 3.22
CA GLU A 420 -11.34 -2.38 3.59
C GLU A 420 -11.26 -1.76 5.00
N SER A 421 -10.60 -2.45 5.93
CA SER A 421 -10.41 -1.98 7.32
C SER A 421 -9.29 -0.94 7.49
N LEU A 422 -8.46 -0.72 6.46
CA LEU A 422 -7.34 0.21 6.45
C LEU A 422 -7.41 1.12 5.22
N PRO A 423 -8.21 2.18 5.31
CA PRO A 423 -8.53 3.02 4.15
C PRO A 423 -7.36 3.89 3.65
N ALA A 424 -6.27 3.97 4.40
CA ALA A 424 -5.09 4.76 4.02
C ALA A 424 -3.82 3.92 4.14
N PRO A 425 -3.02 3.76 3.08
CA PRO A 425 -1.75 3.05 3.14
C PRO A 425 -0.77 3.64 4.16
N SER A 426 -0.81 4.95 4.38
CA SER A 426 -0.05 5.65 5.40
C SER A 426 -0.33 5.13 6.84
N VAL A 427 -1.52 4.57 7.12
CA VAL A 427 -1.82 3.93 8.42
C VAL A 427 -1.03 2.63 8.58
N ILE A 428 -0.90 1.84 7.51
CA ILE A 428 -0.09 0.61 7.51
C ILE A 428 1.38 0.96 7.72
N LEU A 429 1.87 1.94 6.95
CA LEU A 429 3.24 2.43 7.13
C LEU A 429 3.46 2.92 8.57
N TYR A 430 2.52 3.66 9.14
CA TYR A 430 2.62 4.16 10.51
C TYR A 430 2.60 3.05 11.57
N HIS A 431 1.86 1.97 11.34
CA HIS A 431 1.89 0.79 12.20
C HIS A 431 3.30 0.17 12.22
N GLU A 432 3.90 -0.02 11.05
CA GLU A 432 5.27 -0.54 10.94
C GLU A 432 6.32 0.45 11.50
N MET A 433 6.08 1.75 11.34
CA MET A 433 6.90 2.79 11.98
C MET A 433 6.80 2.73 13.51
N SER A 434 5.64 2.35 14.07
CA SER A 434 5.51 2.13 15.51
C SER A 434 6.36 0.96 16.01
N HIS A 435 6.44 -0.13 15.25
CA HIS A 435 7.42 -1.21 15.52
C HIS A 435 8.86 -0.71 15.36
N ALA A 436 9.13 0.07 14.31
CA ALA A 436 10.45 0.62 14.07
C ALA A 436 10.90 1.56 15.19
N PHE A 437 10.00 2.37 15.75
CA PHE A 437 10.27 3.18 16.93
C PHE A 437 10.77 2.33 18.11
N ASN A 438 10.09 1.22 18.40
CA ASN A 438 10.54 0.31 19.45
C ASN A 438 11.88 -0.35 19.11
N GLY A 439 12.11 -0.66 17.83
CA GLY A 439 13.36 -1.23 17.32
C GLY A 439 14.55 -0.32 17.54
N VAL A 440 14.49 0.93 17.06
CA VAL A 440 15.61 1.90 17.16
C VAL A 440 15.83 2.39 18.60
N THR A 441 14.78 2.47 19.41
CA THR A 441 14.86 2.93 20.82
C THR A 441 15.14 1.81 21.81
N GLY A 442 14.94 0.54 21.44
CA GLY A 442 15.10 -0.62 22.33
C GLY A 442 13.97 -0.75 23.36
N THR A 443 12.76 -0.34 23.01
CA THR A 443 11.61 -0.25 23.92
C THR A 443 10.55 -1.31 23.66
N PHE A 444 10.88 -2.44 23.06
CA PHE A 444 9.95 -3.56 22.93
C PHE A 444 9.52 -4.10 24.29
N MET A 445 8.23 -4.32 24.47
CA MET A 445 7.64 -4.93 25.65
C MET A 445 7.62 -6.46 25.49
N PRO A 446 8.40 -7.20 26.29
CA PRO A 446 8.48 -8.66 26.17
C PRO A 446 7.22 -9.37 26.63
N GLY A 447 7.04 -10.61 26.17
CA GLY A 447 5.97 -11.49 26.57
C GLY A 447 4.71 -11.39 25.70
N ASN A 448 3.68 -12.12 26.15
CA ASN A 448 2.42 -12.22 25.45
C ASN A 448 1.30 -11.63 26.29
N TYR A 449 0.29 -11.10 25.64
CA TYR A 449 -0.89 -10.56 26.29
C TYR A 449 -1.70 -11.66 26.99
N ASP A 450 -2.04 -11.45 28.23
CA ASP A 450 -2.74 -12.42 29.08
C ASP A 450 -4.28 -12.34 29.02
N GLY A 451 -4.81 -11.41 28.18
CA GLY A 451 -6.24 -11.20 27.99
C GLY A 451 -6.86 -10.25 29.02
N GLY A 452 -6.08 -9.71 29.96
CA GLY A 452 -6.58 -8.80 31.01
C GLY A 452 -7.75 -9.40 31.78
N GLU A 453 -8.81 -8.63 32.03
CA GLU A 453 -10.00 -9.07 32.77
C GLU A 453 -10.78 -10.20 32.07
N GLN A 454 -10.69 -10.31 30.73
CA GLN A 454 -11.36 -11.35 29.95
C GLN A 454 -10.56 -12.67 29.88
N GLY A 455 -9.27 -12.62 30.20
CA GLY A 455 -8.37 -13.77 30.15
C GLY A 455 -8.41 -14.45 28.77
N ARG A 456 -8.53 -15.77 28.73
CA ARG A 456 -8.52 -16.56 27.48
C ARG A 456 -9.68 -16.29 26.52
N SER A 457 -10.68 -15.55 26.92
CA SER A 457 -11.82 -15.19 26.03
C SER A 457 -11.56 -13.88 25.25
N HIS A 458 -10.49 -13.16 25.57
CA HIS A 458 -10.11 -11.99 24.81
C HIS A 458 -9.58 -12.38 23.41
N PRO A 459 -9.99 -11.72 22.31
CA PRO A 459 -9.51 -12.04 20.96
C PRO A 459 -7.98 -12.09 20.88
N ASP A 460 -7.29 -11.13 21.48
CA ASP A 460 -5.82 -11.03 21.46
C ASP A 460 -5.11 -11.89 22.52
N PHE A 461 -5.81 -12.82 23.21
CA PHE A 461 -5.14 -13.67 24.21
C PHE A 461 -4.00 -14.48 23.60
N GLY A 462 -2.80 -14.36 24.14
CA GLY A 462 -1.61 -15.06 23.66
C GLY A 462 -0.85 -14.32 22.55
N LEU A 463 -1.37 -13.21 22.03
CA LEU A 463 -0.66 -12.35 21.09
C LEU A 463 0.58 -11.74 21.77
N VAL A 464 1.67 -11.58 21.02
CA VAL A 464 2.86 -10.90 21.53
C VAL A 464 2.55 -9.44 21.89
N ASN A 465 3.09 -8.96 23.01
CA ASN A 465 2.81 -7.60 23.49
C ASN A 465 3.24 -6.51 22.51
N VAL A 466 4.25 -6.77 21.68
CA VAL A 466 4.77 -5.79 20.70
C VAL A 466 3.73 -5.39 19.66
N GLU A 467 2.82 -6.28 19.28
CA GLU A 467 1.75 -5.98 18.33
C GLU A 467 0.71 -5.03 18.96
N ARG A 468 0.30 -5.33 20.17
CA ARG A 468 -0.62 -4.45 20.89
C ARG A 468 0.02 -3.10 21.20
N GLN A 469 1.33 -3.08 21.48
CA GLN A 469 2.12 -1.87 21.69
C GLN A 469 2.09 -0.95 20.45
N ALA A 470 2.26 -1.52 19.25
CA ALA A 470 2.22 -0.77 17.99
C ALA A 470 0.84 -0.17 17.69
N VAL A 471 -0.24 -0.91 17.98
CA VAL A 471 -1.62 -0.40 17.82
C VAL A 471 -1.96 0.67 18.87
N GLY A 472 -1.29 0.69 20.02
CA GLY A 472 -1.63 1.58 21.16
C GLY A 472 -2.62 0.94 22.14
N LEU A 473 -2.68 -0.39 22.16
CA LEU A 473 -3.51 -1.15 23.08
C LEU A 473 -2.71 -1.53 24.33
N PRO A 474 -3.33 -1.55 25.54
CA PRO A 474 -2.66 -1.99 26.76
C PRO A 474 -2.05 -3.37 26.60
N SER A 475 -0.78 -3.53 26.99
CA SER A 475 -0.09 -4.81 27.04
C SER A 475 -0.18 -5.46 28.44
N SER A 476 0.33 -6.67 28.59
CA SER A 476 0.50 -7.26 29.93
C SER A 476 1.86 -6.96 30.56
N HIS A 477 2.61 -6.02 29.96
CA HIS A 477 3.87 -5.54 30.52
C HIS A 477 3.61 -4.40 31.53
N PRO A 478 4.40 -4.27 32.62
CA PRO A 478 4.35 -3.09 33.48
C PRO A 478 4.59 -1.81 32.68
N GLU A 479 3.94 -0.72 33.12
CA GLU A 479 4.15 0.60 32.51
C GLU A 479 5.65 0.94 32.44
N PHE A 480 6.02 1.59 31.32
CA PHE A 480 7.37 2.06 31.06
C PHE A 480 7.37 3.59 30.92
N ASP A 481 8.38 4.23 31.48
CA ASP A 481 8.58 5.67 31.36
C ASP A 481 9.43 5.99 30.12
N TYR A 482 8.78 6.47 29.06
CA TYR A 482 9.42 6.95 27.83
C TYR A 482 10.09 8.32 27.99
N GLY A 483 10.00 8.92 29.16
CA GLY A 483 10.45 10.28 29.43
C GLY A 483 9.36 11.35 29.20
N ASN A 484 9.64 12.56 29.68
CA ASN A 484 8.72 13.71 29.56
C ASN A 484 7.29 13.47 30.09
N GLY A 485 7.13 12.54 31.05
CA GLY A 485 5.84 12.18 31.63
C GLY A 485 5.02 11.17 30.79
N ARG A 486 5.60 10.59 29.75
CA ARG A 486 4.97 9.54 28.91
C ARG A 486 5.17 8.18 29.56
N VAL A 487 4.31 7.81 30.51
CA VAL A 487 4.33 6.54 31.22
C VAL A 487 3.14 5.69 30.77
N THR A 488 3.38 4.54 30.15
CA THR A 488 2.34 3.69 29.58
C THR A 488 2.80 2.22 29.47
N ASP A 489 1.84 1.29 29.36
CA ASP A 489 2.04 -0.12 29.05
C ASP A 489 1.85 -0.45 27.56
N SER A 490 1.85 0.57 26.71
CA SER A 490 1.89 0.52 25.24
C SER A 490 2.97 1.48 24.72
N ASN A 491 2.94 1.87 23.46
CA ASN A 491 3.67 3.05 23.01
C ASN A 491 2.97 4.34 23.47
N PRO A 492 3.68 5.48 23.58
CA PRO A 492 3.04 6.79 23.67
C PRO A 492 1.98 6.91 22.57
N TYR A 493 0.79 7.39 22.92
CA TYR A 493 -0.39 7.30 22.03
C TYR A 493 -0.15 7.94 20.66
N GLU A 494 0.55 9.06 20.64
CA GLU A 494 0.93 9.76 19.41
C GLU A 494 1.87 8.97 18.48
N LEU A 495 2.49 7.89 18.97
CA LEU A 495 3.40 7.01 18.22
C LEU A 495 2.77 5.65 17.93
N THR A 496 1.45 5.58 17.88
CA THR A 496 0.70 4.34 17.67
C THR A 496 -0.22 4.41 16.46
N GLU A 497 -0.61 3.26 15.93
CA GLU A 497 -1.62 3.17 14.87
C GLU A 497 -2.92 3.88 15.26
N ASN A 498 -3.44 3.64 16.48
CA ASN A 498 -4.66 4.28 16.93
C ASN A 498 -4.52 5.80 17.08
N GLY A 499 -3.33 6.30 17.40
CA GLY A 499 -3.06 7.73 17.43
C GLY A 499 -3.25 8.37 16.05
N ILE A 500 -2.62 7.84 15.01
CA ILE A 500 -2.78 8.37 13.66
C ILE A 500 -4.20 8.14 13.10
N ARG A 501 -4.86 7.02 13.43
CA ARG A 501 -6.26 6.76 13.05
C ARG A 501 -7.20 7.81 13.64
N GLU A 502 -7.05 8.18 14.91
CA GLU A 502 -7.86 9.23 15.54
C GLU A 502 -7.63 10.58 14.85
N GLU A 503 -6.39 10.94 14.57
CA GLU A 503 -6.06 12.18 13.87
C GLU A 503 -6.72 12.23 12.49
N MET A 504 -6.69 11.12 11.74
CA MET A 504 -7.32 10.96 10.43
C MET A 504 -8.85 10.83 10.49
N GLY A 505 -9.44 10.75 11.68
CA GLY A 505 -10.88 10.55 11.85
C GLY A 505 -11.37 9.15 11.50
N LEU A 506 -10.48 8.16 11.53
CA LEU A 506 -10.77 6.76 11.29
C LEU A 506 -11.22 6.05 12.58
N ASP A 507 -11.94 4.94 12.44
CA ASP A 507 -12.32 4.10 13.57
C ASP A 507 -11.06 3.52 14.24
N LEU A 508 -11.05 3.55 15.57
CA LEU A 508 -9.95 2.98 16.35
C LEU A 508 -10.05 1.45 16.37
N ARG A 509 -8.93 0.79 16.36
CA ARG A 509 -8.87 -0.67 16.58
C ARG A 509 -9.08 -0.98 18.06
N PRO A 510 -10.14 -1.68 18.43
CA PRO A 510 -10.37 -2.08 19.82
C PRO A 510 -9.53 -3.29 20.25
N THR A 511 -9.13 -4.11 19.29
CA THR A 511 -8.26 -5.28 19.46
C THR A 511 -7.32 -5.41 18.27
N TYR A 512 -6.24 -6.18 18.42
CA TYR A 512 -5.33 -6.44 17.30
C TYR A 512 -5.97 -7.36 16.23
N MET A 513 -6.73 -8.37 16.66
CA MET A 513 -7.33 -9.40 15.79
C MET A 513 -8.61 -8.93 15.11
N ASP A 514 -9.10 -7.75 15.44
CA ASP A 514 -10.31 -7.15 14.87
C ASP A 514 -9.92 -5.76 14.32
N PRO A 515 -9.51 -5.72 13.05
CA PRO A 515 -8.95 -4.52 12.42
C PRO A 515 -9.98 -3.43 12.15
#